data_a125b37442961a34c20bbb7c4fdcfaeb
#
_entry.id   a125b37442961a34c20bbb7c4fdcfaeb
#
_cell.length_a   1.000
_cell.length_b   1.000
_cell.length_c   1.000
_cell.angle_alpha   90.00
_cell.angle_beta   90.00
_cell.angle_gamma   90.00
#
_symmetry.space_group_name_H-M   'P 1'
#
loop_
_entity.id
_entity.type
_entity.pdbx_description
1 polymer ?
#
loop_
_entity_poly.entity_id
_entity_poly.type
_entity_poly.pdbx_seq_one_letter_code
_entity_poly.pdbx_strand_id
1 'polypeptide(L)'
;TPQYVVHDAHPGYVSSQWAREMNLPTQTVLHHHAHAAACLAEHHWPLEGGDVIALTLDGIGMGENGALWGGECLRVNYRECQHLGGLPAVALAGGDLAAKQPWRNLLAQCLRFVPEWQNYPETASVQQQNWSVLARAIERGINAPLASSCGRLFDAVAAALGCAPATLSYEGEAACALEALAASSQGVTHPVTMPLVDNQLDLATFWQQWLN
;
A
#
# COMPACT_ATOMS: atom_id res chain seq x y z
N THR A 1 -36.19 -8.53 -5.79
CA THR A 1 -35.81 -8.62 -4.37
C THR A 1 -34.43 -9.27 -4.30
N PRO A 2 -33.44 -8.71 -3.60
CA PRO A 2 -32.11 -9.30 -3.48
C PRO A 2 -32.23 -10.67 -2.75
N GLN A 3 -31.39 -11.61 -3.17
CA GLN A 3 -31.32 -12.96 -2.60
C GLN A 3 -30.04 -13.18 -1.80
N TYR A 4 -28.99 -12.43 -2.10
CA TYR A 4 -27.69 -12.49 -1.45
C TYR A 4 -27.14 -11.09 -1.23
N VAL A 5 -26.27 -10.96 -0.24
CA VAL A 5 -25.46 -9.74 -0.01
C VAL A 5 -23.99 -10.13 -0.08
N VAL A 6 -23.24 -9.42 -0.90
CA VAL A 6 -21.78 -9.54 -0.98
C VAL A 6 -21.16 -8.32 -0.34
N HIS A 7 -20.16 -8.51 0.51
CA HIS A 7 -19.50 -7.41 1.21
C HIS A 7 -18.00 -7.65 1.37
N ASP A 8 -17.26 -6.57 1.63
CA ASP A 8 -15.84 -6.60 1.90
C ASP A 8 -15.51 -7.42 3.15
N ALA A 9 -14.33 -8.05 3.16
CA ALA A 9 -13.83 -8.81 4.31
C ALA A 9 -13.56 -7.93 5.54
N HIS A 10 -13.37 -6.62 5.36
CA HIS A 10 -13.01 -5.70 6.45
C HIS A 10 -14.17 -5.55 7.44
N PRO A 11 -14.02 -6.00 8.71
CA PRO A 11 -15.11 -6.04 9.67
C PRO A 11 -15.56 -4.65 10.16
N GLY A 12 -14.68 -3.65 10.07
CA GLY A 12 -14.91 -2.28 10.52
C GLY A 12 -15.63 -1.39 9.51
N TYR A 13 -15.82 -1.84 8.25
CA TYR A 13 -16.57 -1.03 7.28
C TYR A 13 -18.06 -1.00 7.63
N VAL A 14 -18.64 0.18 7.59
CA VAL A 14 -20.08 0.38 7.83
C VAL A 14 -20.92 -0.46 6.88
N SER A 15 -20.51 -0.55 5.59
CA SER A 15 -21.17 -1.40 4.60
C SER A 15 -21.14 -2.89 4.98
N SER A 16 -20.03 -3.38 5.53
CA SER A 16 -19.89 -4.77 5.98
C SER A 16 -20.72 -5.04 7.24
N GLN A 17 -20.83 -4.06 8.16
CA GLN A 17 -21.67 -4.15 9.33
C GLN A 17 -23.16 -4.20 8.92
N TRP A 18 -23.56 -3.28 8.04
CA TRP A 18 -24.93 -3.23 7.54
C TRP A 18 -25.31 -4.50 6.76
N ALA A 19 -24.42 -5.03 5.94
CA ALA A 19 -24.64 -6.29 5.24
C ALA A 19 -24.98 -7.46 6.18
N ARG A 20 -24.31 -7.53 7.34
CA ARG A 20 -24.56 -8.56 8.35
C ARG A 20 -25.91 -8.40 9.08
N GLU A 21 -26.44 -7.18 9.13
CA GLU A 21 -27.76 -6.89 9.73
C GLU A 21 -28.91 -7.24 8.79
N MET A 22 -28.64 -7.42 7.49
CA MET A 22 -29.62 -7.89 6.54
C MET A 22 -29.90 -9.38 6.78
N ASN A 23 -31.18 -9.76 6.93
CA ASN A 23 -31.60 -11.17 7.04
C ASN A 23 -31.50 -11.90 5.69
N LEU A 24 -30.34 -11.87 5.05
CA LEU A 24 -30.05 -12.53 3.77
C LEU A 24 -28.76 -13.33 3.89
N PRO A 25 -28.57 -14.38 3.08
CA PRO A 25 -27.28 -15.03 2.97
C PRO A 25 -26.21 -14.02 2.56
N THR A 26 -25.09 -13.99 3.30
CA THR A 26 -23.97 -13.07 3.05
C THR A 26 -22.76 -13.83 2.53
N GLN A 27 -22.03 -13.23 1.61
CA GLN A 27 -20.74 -13.71 1.12
C GLN A 27 -19.69 -12.61 1.33
N THR A 28 -18.58 -12.99 1.94
CA THR A 28 -17.43 -12.11 2.13
C THR A 28 -16.45 -12.28 0.97
N VAL A 29 -15.91 -11.17 0.45
CA VAL A 29 -14.92 -11.15 -0.61
C VAL A 29 -13.72 -10.33 -0.16
N LEU A 30 -12.51 -10.80 -0.48
CA LEU A 30 -11.28 -10.05 -0.23
C LEU A 30 -11.27 -8.77 -1.10
N HIS A 31 -10.84 -7.66 -0.52
CA HIS A 31 -10.82 -6.34 -1.14
C HIS A 31 -10.17 -6.36 -2.54
N HIS A 32 -8.94 -6.84 -2.61
CA HIS A 32 -8.17 -6.88 -3.86
C HIS A 32 -8.68 -7.90 -4.88
N HIS A 33 -9.34 -8.98 -4.42
CA HIS A 33 -10.06 -9.88 -5.32
C HIS A 33 -11.26 -9.18 -5.98
N ALA A 34 -11.99 -8.37 -5.20
CA ALA A 34 -13.09 -7.57 -5.75
C ALA A 34 -12.62 -6.56 -6.80
N HIS A 35 -11.49 -5.87 -6.57
CA HIS A 35 -10.86 -4.99 -7.56
C HIS A 35 -10.49 -5.74 -8.84
N ALA A 36 -9.82 -6.89 -8.71
CA ALA A 36 -9.42 -7.70 -9.85
C ALA A 36 -10.65 -8.21 -10.62
N ALA A 37 -11.66 -8.74 -9.93
CA ALA A 37 -12.89 -9.22 -10.56
C ALA A 37 -13.68 -8.09 -11.27
N ALA A 38 -13.71 -6.88 -10.69
CA ALA A 38 -14.32 -5.71 -11.33
C ALA A 38 -13.59 -5.35 -12.64
N CYS A 39 -12.25 -5.35 -12.63
CA CYS A 39 -11.44 -5.11 -13.82
C CYS A 39 -11.70 -6.19 -14.90
N LEU A 40 -11.75 -7.46 -14.53
CA LEU A 40 -12.09 -8.55 -15.45
C LEU A 40 -13.47 -8.36 -16.10
N ALA A 41 -14.46 -7.97 -15.29
CA ALA A 41 -15.83 -7.73 -15.77
C ALA A 41 -15.90 -6.53 -16.71
N GLU A 42 -15.23 -5.42 -16.39
CA GLU A 42 -15.16 -4.21 -17.20
C GLU A 42 -14.54 -4.49 -18.57
N HIS A 43 -13.54 -5.38 -18.62
CA HIS A 43 -12.87 -5.79 -19.86
C HIS A 43 -13.55 -7.00 -20.53
N HIS A 44 -14.73 -7.40 -20.10
CA HIS A 44 -15.49 -8.51 -20.66
C HIS A 44 -14.74 -9.84 -20.67
N TRP A 45 -13.86 -10.08 -19.67
CA TRP A 45 -13.19 -11.37 -19.53
C TRP A 45 -14.25 -12.46 -19.37
N PRO A 46 -14.17 -13.59 -20.12
CA PRO A 46 -15.18 -14.62 -20.01
C PRO A 46 -15.25 -15.23 -18.60
N LEU A 47 -16.44 -15.58 -18.16
CA LEU A 47 -16.63 -16.19 -16.82
C LEU A 47 -15.79 -17.47 -16.64
N GLU A 48 -15.59 -18.22 -17.71
CA GLU A 48 -14.74 -19.43 -17.76
C GLU A 48 -13.40 -19.16 -18.48
N GLY A 49 -12.95 -17.90 -18.51
CA GLY A 49 -11.72 -17.47 -19.20
C GLY A 49 -10.41 -17.90 -18.54
N GLY A 50 -10.50 -18.58 -17.39
CA GLY A 50 -9.35 -19.04 -16.62
C GLY A 50 -8.72 -17.94 -15.75
N ASP A 51 -7.54 -18.27 -15.22
CA ASP A 51 -6.81 -17.41 -14.30
C ASP A 51 -6.06 -16.29 -15.04
N VAL A 52 -5.95 -15.14 -14.36
CA VAL A 52 -5.08 -14.02 -14.76
C VAL A 52 -4.16 -13.64 -13.61
N ILE A 53 -3.07 -12.95 -13.95
CA ILE A 53 -2.23 -12.28 -12.96
C ILE A 53 -2.72 -10.86 -12.80
N ALA A 54 -3.09 -10.50 -11.58
CA ALA A 54 -3.51 -9.16 -11.20
C ALA A 54 -2.43 -8.51 -10.33
N LEU A 55 -2.01 -7.30 -10.71
CA LEU A 55 -1.25 -6.40 -9.84
C LEU A 55 -2.25 -5.42 -9.24
N THR A 56 -2.51 -5.54 -7.95
CA THR A 56 -3.44 -4.69 -7.22
C THR A 56 -2.67 -3.67 -6.40
N LEU A 57 -2.74 -2.40 -6.82
CA LEU A 57 -2.02 -1.29 -6.20
C LEU A 57 -3.01 -0.36 -5.54
N ASP A 58 -2.95 -0.28 -4.22
CA ASP A 58 -3.95 0.39 -3.38
C ASP A 58 -3.31 1.08 -2.17
N GLY A 59 -4.09 1.89 -1.48
CA GLY A 59 -3.75 2.43 -0.18
C GLY A 59 -3.73 1.34 0.88
N ILE A 60 -4.88 0.77 1.19
CA ILE A 60 -5.01 -0.34 2.15
C ILE A 60 -6.34 -1.06 1.88
N GLY A 61 -6.27 -2.39 1.77
CA GLY A 61 -7.42 -3.28 1.77
C GLY A 61 -7.17 -4.50 2.66
N MET A 62 -8.23 -5.15 3.11
CA MET A 62 -8.10 -6.35 3.91
C MET A 62 -7.78 -7.56 3.03
N GLY A 63 -6.65 -8.17 3.32
CA GLY A 63 -6.19 -9.42 2.75
C GLY A 63 -6.52 -10.63 3.62
N GLU A 64 -5.85 -11.74 3.32
CA GLU A 64 -6.01 -12.99 4.07
C GLU A 64 -5.54 -12.84 5.53
N ASN A 65 -6.21 -13.54 6.43
CA ASN A 65 -5.86 -13.59 7.86
C ASN A 65 -5.76 -12.20 8.54
N GLY A 66 -6.47 -11.19 8.01
CA GLY A 66 -6.44 -9.84 8.56
C GLY A 66 -5.20 -9.04 8.18
N ALA A 67 -4.38 -9.50 7.23
CA ALA A 67 -3.27 -8.72 6.69
C ALA A 67 -3.78 -7.44 6.01
N LEU A 68 -3.01 -6.37 6.11
CA LEU A 68 -3.29 -5.13 5.42
C LEU A 68 -2.50 -5.11 4.11
N TRP A 69 -3.19 -5.29 3.01
CA TRP A 69 -2.64 -5.33 1.66
C TRP A 69 -2.78 -3.99 0.95
N GLY A 70 -2.01 -3.80 -0.13
CA GLY A 70 -2.08 -2.62 -0.98
C GLY A 70 -1.02 -2.60 -2.09
N GLY A 71 -0.24 -3.69 -2.24
CA GLY A 71 0.75 -3.81 -3.30
C GLY A 71 0.99 -5.27 -3.62
N GLU A 72 -0.05 -5.97 -4.13
CA GLU A 72 -0.06 -7.42 -4.24
C GLU A 72 -0.04 -7.92 -5.68
N CYS A 73 0.62 -9.04 -5.88
CA CYS A 73 0.53 -9.85 -7.06
C CYS A 73 -0.35 -11.06 -6.76
N LEU A 74 -1.47 -11.18 -7.47
CA LEU A 74 -2.47 -12.20 -7.25
C LEU A 74 -2.69 -13.02 -8.51
N ARG A 75 -2.93 -14.32 -8.36
CA ARG A 75 -3.52 -15.14 -9.39
C ARG A 75 -5.02 -15.24 -9.13
N VAL A 76 -5.83 -14.75 -10.04
CA VAL A 76 -7.26 -14.60 -9.83
C VAL A 76 -8.09 -15.06 -11.02
N ASN A 77 -9.29 -15.52 -10.73
CA ASN A 77 -10.44 -15.59 -11.62
C ASN A 77 -11.67 -15.05 -10.86
N TYR A 78 -12.86 -15.11 -11.43
CA TYR A 78 -14.07 -14.61 -10.75
C TYR A 78 -14.42 -15.35 -9.45
N ARG A 79 -13.90 -16.56 -9.22
CA ARG A 79 -14.27 -17.42 -8.09
C ARG A 79 -13.15 -17.55 -7.07
N GLU A 80 -11.90 -17.48 -7.51
CA GLU A 80 -10.72 -17.81 -6.71
C GLU A 80 -9.69 -16.68 -6.76
N CYS A 81 -8.98 -16.53 -5.65
CA CYS A 81 -7.88 -15.60 -5.48
C CYS A 81 -6.75 -16.29 -4.73
N GLN A 82 -5.56 -16.29 -5.30
CA GLN A 82 -4.34 -16.80 -4.67
C GLN A 82 -3.31 -15.69 -4.57
N HIS A 83 -2.83 -15.42 -3.39
CA HIS A 83 -1.70 -14.51 -3.18
C HIS A 83 -0.40 -15.14 -3.67
N LEU A 84 0.32 -14.44 -4.55
CA LEU A 84 1.60 -14.88 -5.11
C LEU A 84 2.80 -14.14 -4.49
N GLY A 85 2.58 -12.92 -4.02
CA GLY A 85 3.62 -12.07 -3.46
C GLY A 85 3.28 -10.59 -3.62
N GLY A 86 4.24 -9.71 -3.40
CA GLY A 86 3.99 -8.26 -3.53
C GLY A 86 5.02 -7.41 -2.81
N LEU A 87 4.60 -6.23 -2.37
CA LEU A 87 5.42 -5.37 -1.54
C LEU A 87 5.62 -5.97 -0.14
N PRO A 88 6.80 -5.82 0.48
CA PRO A 88 6.99 -6.19 1.87
C PRO A 88 6.15 -5.31 2.79
N ALA A 89 5.56 -5.90 3.83
CA ALA A 89 4.74 -5.17 4.78
C ALA A 89 5.60 -4.24 5.65
N VAL A 90 5.28 -2.95 5.70
CA VAL A 90 5.98 -1.90 6.45
C VAL A 90 5.05 -1.30 7.50
N ALA A 91 5.60 -0.81 8.61
CA ALA A 91 4.82 -0.25 9.69
C ALA A 91 4.06 1.03 9.28
N LEU A 92 2.76 1.07 9.55
CA LEU A 92 1.95 2.28 9.50
C LEU A 92 2.17 3.08 10.79
N ALA A 93 3.17 3.94 10.78
CA ALA A 93 3.66 4.64 11.95
C ALA A 93 2.63 5.62 12.53
N GLY A 94 1.96 5.24 13.62
CA GLY A 94 0.86 5.98 14.23
C GLY A 94 -0.51 5.66 13.65
N GLY A 95 -0.67 4.48 13.02
CA GLY A 95 -1.93 4.02 12.44
C GLY A 95 -2.44 4.99 11.35
N ASP A 96 -3.66 5.50 11.50
CA ASP A 96 -4.30 6.42 10.54
C ASP A 96 -3.49 7.70 10.23
N LEU A 97 -2.60 8.12 11.13
CA LEU A 97 -1.72 9.25 10.87
C LEU A 97 -0.70 8.97 9.76
N ALA A 98 -0.36 7.71 9.51
CA ALA A 98 0.51 7.34 8.40
C ALA A 98 -0.11 7.72 7.04
N ALA A 99 -1.44 7.63 6.90
CA ALA A 99 -2.15 8.05 5.68
C ALA A 99 -2.24 9.57 5.51
N LYS A 100 -1.92 10.35 6.55
CA LYS A 100 -2.03 11.82 6.57
C LYS A 100 -0.68 12.53 6.57
N GLN A 101 0.38 11.87 6.99
CA GLN A 101 1.69 12.47 7.20
C GLN A 101 2.78 11.66 6.49
N PRO A 102 3.12 12.00 5.23
CA PRO A 102 4.05 11.25 4.38
C PRO A 102 5.41 10.95 5.01
N TRP A 103 5.95 11.86 5.80
CA TRP A 103 7.21 11.68 6.50
C TRP A 103 7.24 10.47 7.45
N ARG A 104 6.07 10.02 7.97
CA ARG A 104 5.96 8.82 8.81
C ARG A 104 6.22 7.55 8.02
N ASN A 105 5.75 7.52 6.78
CA ASN A 105 5.98 6.41 5.86
C ASN A 105 7.45 6.37 5.44
N LEU A 106 8.07 7.53 5.16
CA LEU A 106 9.50 7.61 4.90
C LEU A 106 10.33 7.11 6.09
N LEU A 107 10.00 7.51 7.33
CA LEU A 107 10.66 7.00 8.53
C LEU A 107 10.56 5.46 8.61
N ALA A 108 9.37 4.90 8.39
CA ALA A 108 9.16 3.45 8.46
C ALA A 108 9.97 2.69 7.40
N GLN A 109 10.04 3.23 6.16
CA GLN A 109 10.90 2.70 5.09
C GLN A 109 12.38 2.78 5.48
N CYS A 110 12.84 3.93 5.97
CA CYS A 110 14.21 4.14 6.40
C CYS A 110 14.63 3.16 7.50
N LEU A 111 13.83 3.03 8.54
CA LEU A 111 14.13 2.13 9.67
C LEU A 111 14.23 0.66 9.23
N ARG A 112 13.51 0.27 8.18
CA ARG A 112 13.48 -1.11 7.72
C ARG A 112 14.53 -1.42 6.67
N PHE A 113 14.83 -0.48 5.75
CA PHE A 113 15.56 -0.78 4.54
C PHE A 113 16.82 0.07 4.31
N VAL A 114 17.00 1.16 5.04
CA VAL A 114 18.09 2.11 4.79
C VAL A 114 18.99 2.23 6.02
N PRO A 115 20.09 1.48 6.09
CA PRO A 115 21.09 1.67 7.15
C PRO A 115 21.61 3.13 7.14
N GLU A 116 21.84 3.68 8.33
CA GLU A 116 22.42 5.04 8.49
C GLU A 116 21.63 6.13 7.71
N TRP A 117 20.30 5.95 7.59
CA TRP A 117 19.40 6.81 6.83
C TRP A 117 19.56 8.31 7.14
N GLN A 118 20.01 8.66 8.34
CA GLN A 118 20.21 10.05 8.76
C GLN A 118 21.30 10.77 7.95
N ASN A 119 22.14 10.04 7.23
CA ASN A 119 23.21 10.61 6.42
C ASN A 119 22.71 11.10 5.04
N TYR A 120 21.49 10.78 4.66
CA TYR A 120 20.92 11.15 3.36
C TYR A 120 20.08 12.43 3.45
N PRO A 121 20.33 13.43 2.59
CA PRO A 121 19.57 14.69 2.59
C PRO A 121 18.09 14.49 2.27
N GLU A 122 17.73 13.44 1.53
CA GLU A 122 16.36 13.05 1.19
C GLU A 122 15.52 12.72 2.43
N THR A 123 16.16 12.45 3.57
CA THR A 123 15.46 12.17 4.83
C THR A 123 15.25 13.40 5.71
N ALA A 124 15.55 14.60 5.21
CA ALA A 124 15.44 15.85 5.98
C ALA A 124 14.04 16.09 6.53
N SER A 125 12.99 15.71 5.79
CA SER A 125 11.60 15.83 6.25
C SER A 125 11.31 15.01 7.51
N VAL A 126 12.00 13.88 7.69
CA VAL A 126 11.94 13.04 8.90
C VAL A 126 12.75 13.66 10.02
N GLN A 127 13.99 14.11 9.72
CA GLN A 127 14.92 14.62 10.72
C GLN A 127 14.41 15.88 11.42
N GLN A 128 13.54 16.65 10.76
CA GLN A 128 12.87 17.82 11.32
C GLN A 128 11.73 17.50 12.29
N GLN A 129 11.36 16.22 12.42
CA GLN A 129 10.26 15.76 13.27
C GLN A 129 10.77 15.10 14.56
N ASN A 130 9.86 14.86 15.49
CA ASN A 130 10.18 14.07 16.69
C ASN A 130 10.18 12.55 16.37
N TRP A 131 11.01 12.16 15.40
CA TRP A 131 11.07 10.81 14.85
C TRP A 131 11.49 9.74 15.85
N SER A 132 12.33 10.09 16.84
CA SER A 132 12.89 9.10 17.77
C SER A 132 11.84 8.44 18.67
N VAL A 133 10.79 9.18 19.03
CA VAL A 133 9.64 8.64 19.78
C VAL A 133 8.84 7.68 18.90
N LEU A 134 8.62 8.07 17.64
CA LEU A 134 7.87 7.27 16.68
C LEU A 134 8.66 6.00 16.29
N ALA A 135 9.98 6.09 16.13
CA ALA A 135 10.84 4.93 15.89
C ALA A 135 10.71 3.88 17.00
N ARG A 136 10.73 4.31 18.26
CA ARG A 136 10.50 3.41 19.40
C ARG A 136 9.10 2.81 19.43
N ALA A 137 8.09 3.55 18.99
CA ALA A 137 6.73 3.02 18.88
C ALA A 137 6.65 1.94 17.79
N ILE A 138 7.28 2.16 16.64
CA ILE A 138 7.39 1.16 15.55
C ILE A 138 8.10 -0.10 16.06
N GLU A 139 9.26 0.05 16.70
CA GLU A 139 10.04 -1.07 17.23
C GLU A 139 9.24 -1.94 18.22
N ARG A 140 8.37 -1.31 19.01
CA ARG A 140 7.51 -1.97 20.00
C ARG A 140 6.15 -2.41 19.45
N GLY A 141 5.86 -2.16 18.17
CA GLY A 141 4.55 -2.44 17.57
C GLY A 141 3.40 -1.62 18.13
N ILE A 142 3.69 -0.45 18.75
CA ILE A 142 2.67 0.39 19.37
C ILE A 142 2.04 1.29 18.30
N ASN A 143 0.76 1.08 18.03
CA ASN A 143 0.00 1.80 16.99
C ASN A 143 0.76 1.88 15.64
N ALA A 144 1.32 0.74 15.26
CA ALA A 144 2.15 0.60 14.06
C ALA A 144 1.86 -0.74 13.35
N PRO A 145 0.60 -1.00 12.90
CA PRO A 145 0.28 -2.21 12.17
C PRO A 145 1.11 -2.29 10.89
N LEU A 146 1.37 -3.51 10.42
CA LEU A 146 2.12 -3.74 9.18
C LEU A 146 1.18 -3.76 7.98
N ALA A 147 1.57 -3.10 6.89
CA ALA A 147 0.84 -3.10 5.62
C ALA A 147 1.80 -3.12 4.42
N SER A 148 1.44 -3.85 3.38
CA SER A 148 2.13 -3.87 2.09
C SER A 148 1.61 -2.78 1.13
N SER A 149 1.38 -1.59 1.64
CA SER A 149 0.71 -0.47 0.98
C SER A 149 1.55 0.19 -0.10
N CYS A 150 1.09 0.15 -1.34
CA CYS A 150 1.68 0.92 -2.44
C CYS A 150 1.47 2.43 -2.27
N GLY A 151 0.30 2.85 -1.81
CA GLY A 151 0.01 4.25 -1.52
C GLY A 151 0.96 4.84 -0.49
N ARG A 152 1.29 4.08 0.55
CA ARG A 152 2.27 4.52 1.57
C ARG A 152 3.70 4.53 1.06
N LEU A 153 4.04 3.69 0.09
CA LEU A 153 5.33 3.77 -0.60
C LEU A 153 5.43 5.06 -1.43
N PHE A 154 4.38 5.44 -2.17
CA PHE A 154 4.33 6.72 -2.89
C PHE A 154 4.46 7.91 -1.94
N ASP A 155 3.78 7.89 -0.79
CA ASP A 155 3.92 8.94 0.22
C ASP A 155 5.37 9.06 0.73
N ALA A 156 6.04 7.92 0.97
CA ALA A 156 7.43 7.91 1.42
C ALA A 156 8.37 8.51 0.37
N VAL A 157 8.21 8.11 -0.89
CA VAL A 157 9.02 8.66 -2.01
C VAL A 157 8.75 10.15 -2.20
N ALA A 158 7.49 10.58 -2.15
CA ALA A 158 7.14 11.99 -2.28
C ALA A 158 7.71 12.84 -1.12
N ALA A 159 7.73 12.29 0.11
CA ALA A 159 8.36 12.95 1.25
C ALA A 159 9.88 13.06 1.09
N ALA A 160 10.53 12.03 0.55
CA ALA A 160 11.96 12.02 0.29
C ALA A 160 12.36 13.02 -0.82
N LEU A 161 11.53 13.15 -1.87
CA LEU A 161 11.72 14.13 -2.95
C LEU A 161 11.33 15.56 -2.53
N GLY A 162 10.77 15.74 -1.33
CA GLY A 162 10.33 17.06 -0.85
C GLY A 162 9.13 17.64 -1.58
N CYS A 163 8.39 16.83 -2.37
CA CYS A 163 7.20 17.28 -3.09
C CYS A 163 5.89 17.07 -2.31
N ALA A 164 5.92 16.34 -1.20
CA ALA A 164 4.75 16.16 -0.34
C ALA A 164 4.69 17.20 0.79
N PRO A 165 3.50 17.70 1.16
CA PRO A 165 3.35 18.52 2.35
C PRO A 165 3.56 17.68 3.62
N ALA A 166 3.84 18.35 4.76
CA ALA A 166 4.02 17.68 6.05
C ALA A 166 2.75 16.95 6.53
N THR A 167 1.58 17.45 6.12
CA THR A 167 0.26 16.84 6.38
C THR A 167 -0.60 17.01 5.14
N LEU A 168 -1.17 15.90 4.67
CA LEU A 168 -2.01 15.86 3.49
C LEU A 168 -3.39 16.47 3.77
N SER A 169 -3.94 17.16 2.79
CA SER A 169 -5.28 17.76 2.81
C SER A 169 -6.35 16.78 2.30
N TYR A 170 -5.97 15.84 1.44
CA TYR A 170 -6.83 14.80 0.88
C TYR A 170 -6.03 13.53 0.58
N GLU A 171 -6.73 12.43 0.40
CA GLU A 171 -6.12 11.14 0.08
C GLU A 171 -5.49 11.15 -1.32
N GLY A 172 -4.24 10.66 -1.44
CA GLY A 172 -3.50 10.62 -2.70
C GLY A 172 -2.79 11.92 -3.08
N GLU A 173 -2.86 13.00 -2.27
CA GLU A 173 -2.20 14.28 -2.56
C GLU A 173 -0.70 14.12 -2.84
N ALA A 174 -0.01 13.33 -2.03
CA ALA A 174 1.43 13.06 -2.22
C ALA A 174 1.71 12.30 -3.52
N ALA A 175 0.88 11.32 -3.87
CA ALA A 175 1.00 10.58 -5.12
C ALA A 175 0.75 11.47 -6.34
N CYS A 176 -0.26 12.35 -6.28
CA CYS A 176 -0.53 13.33 -7.34
C CYS A 176 0.64 14.32 -7.51
N ALA A 177 1.24 14.78 -6.41
CA ALA A 177 2.41 15.65 -6.46
C ALA A 177 3.63 14.94 -7.07
N LEU A 178 3.82 13.66 -6.74
CA LEU A 178 4.87 12.82 -7.30
C LEU A 178 4.68 12.60 -8.81
N GLU A 179 3.45 12.32 -9.25
CA GLU A 179 3.08 12.19 -10.66
C GLU A 179 3.36 13.49 -11.43
N ALA A 180 2.95 14.64 -10.89
CA ALA A 180 3.19 15.94 -11.49
C ALA A 180 4.69 16.25 -11.62
N LEU A 181 5.49 15.88 -10.59
CA LEU A 181 6.95 16.02 -10.63
C LEU A 181 7.54 15.13 -11.73
N ALA A 182 7.13 13.87 -11.81
CA ALA A 182 7.59 12.93 -12.83
C ALA A 182 7.22 13.43 -14.25
N ALA A 183 6.00 13.92 -14.46
CA ALA A 183 5.56 14.45 -15.74
C ALA A 183 6.33 15.70 -16.18
N SER A 184 6.82 16.50 -15.23
CA SER A 184 7.63 17.69 -15.52
C SER A 184 9.11 17.38 -15.74
N SER A 185 9.57 16.18 -15.43
CA SER A 185 10.96 15.76 -15.56
C SER A 185 11.32 15.52 -17.04
N GLN A 186 12.38 16.20 -17.52
CA GLN A 186 12.95 16.00 -18.85
C GLN A 186 14.32 15.32 -18.80
N GLY A 187 14.66 14.73 -17.68
CA GLY A 187 15.98 14.18 -17.39
C GLY A 187 16.23 12.79 -17.97
N VAL A 188 17.48 12.37 -17.91
CA VAL A 188 17.87 10.98 -18.17
C VAL A 188 17.34 10.12 -17.03
N THR A 189 16.56 9.11 -17.36
CA THR A 189 16.08 8.14 -16.37
C THR A 189 17.19 7.14 -16.05
N HIS A 190 17.55 7.04 -14.79
CA HIS A 190 18.36 5.93 -14.31
C HIS A 190 17.39 4.83 -13.85
N PRO A 191 17.47 3.61 -14.43
CA PRO A 191 16.59 2.55 -14.03
C PRO A 191 16.90 2.13 -12.58
N VAL A 192 15.90 2.16 -11.75
CA VAL A 192 15.95 1.58 -10.39
C VAL A 192 15.25 0.24 -10.44
N THR A 193 15.85 -0.79 -9.85
CA THR A 193 15.32 -2.14 -9.86
C THR A 193 14.75 -2.51 -8.50
N MET A 194 13.67 -3.31 -8.52
CA MET A 194 13.11 -3.97 -7.35
C MET A 194 13.13 -5.48 -7.62
N PRO A 195 14.23 -6.19 -7.31
CA PRO A 195 14.31 -7.63 -7.50
C PRO A 195 13.22 -8.35 -6.70
N LEU A 196 12.75 -9.48 -7.21
CA LEU A 196 11.84 -10.35 -6.47
C LEU A 196 12.67 -11.33 -5.65
N VAL A 197 12.54 -11.30 -4.33
CA VAL A 197 13.20 -12.19 -3.37
C VAL A 197 12.13 -12.80 -2.47
N ASP A 198 12.06 -14.12 -2.41
CA ASP A 198 11.07 -14.85 -1.59
C ASP A 198 9.62 -14.37 -1.81
N ASN A 199 9.25 -14.14 -3.06
CA ASN A 199 7.96 -13.59 -3.49
C ASN A 199 7.66 -12.15 -3.00
N GLN A 200 8.64 -11.42 -2.53
CA GLN A 200 8.52 -10.00 -2.18
C GLN A 200 9.46 -9.13 -3.00
N LEU A 201 9.03 -7.93 -3.34
CA LEU A 201 9.88 -6.93 -3.98
C LEU A 201 10.92 -6.43 -2.98
N ASP A 202 12.18 -6.46 -3.37
CA ASP A 202 13.30 -6.00 -2.53
C ASP A 202 13.38 -4.46 -2.52
N LEU A 203 12.75 -3.86 -1.52
CA LEU A 203 12.79 -2.41 -1.31
C LEU A 203 14.14 -1.94 -0.74
N ALA A 204 14.95 -2.81 -0.14
CA ALA A 204 16.28 -2.41 0.31
C ALA A 204 17.18 -2.07 -0.89
N THR A 205 17.17 -2.93 -1.93
CA THR A 205 17.87 -2.66 -3.19
C THR A 205 17.31 -1.39 -3.87
N PHE A 206 15.99 -1.20 -3.90
CA PHE A 206 15.36 0.01 -4.43
C PHE A 206 15.89 1.28 -3.76
N TRP A 207 15.78 1.37 -2.44
CA TRP A 207 16.22 2.55 -1.69
C TRP A 207 17.72 2.79 -1.81
N GLN A 208 18.54 1.74 -1.78
CA GLN A 208 19.98 1.86 -1.92
C GLN A 208 20.41 2.39 -3.28
N GLN A 209 19.78 1.93 -4.36
CA GLN A 209 20.07 2.42 -5.70
C GLN A 209 19.61 3.86 -5.91
N TRP A 210 18.54 4.24 -5.25
CA TRP A 210 17.94 5.56 -5.43
C TRP A 210 18.60 6.65 -4.57
N LEU A 211 19.12 6.30 -3.40
CA LEU A 211 19.78 7.25 -2.49
C LEU A 211 21.30 7.43 -2.77
N ASN A 212 21.94 6.56 -3.54
CA ASN A 212 23.35 6.64 -3.93
C ASN A 212 23.50 7.13 -5.38
#